data_ad205aaf145aae78fe223f00df8704cd
#
_entry.id   ad205aaf145aae78fe223f00df8704cd
#
_cell.length_a   1.000
_cell.length_b   1.000
_cell.length_c   1.000
_cell.angle_alpha   90.00
_cell.angle_beta   90.00
_cell.angle_gamma   90.00
#
_symmetry.space_group_name_H-M   'P 1'
#
loop_
_entity.id
_entity.type
_entity.pdbx_description
1 polymer ?
#
loop_
_entity_poly.entity_id
_entity_poly.type
_entity_poly.pdbx_seq_one_letter_code
_entity_poly.pdbx_strand_id
1 'polypeptide(L)'
;MSPSPFIEMKDVAFAYGDRPILKNINFSIPQGNFAAVMGGSGSGKTTLMRLITGQIRPQSGQVLIEGRDLAGFSADELYEHRRRMGVLFQHGALFTDLSVFDNIAFPMRELTRLPEAVIRDLVLLKLNAVGLRGVENLMPSELSGGMSRRVALARTIALDPEIMLYDEPFTGLDPISLGVIAT
;
A
#
# COMPACT_ATOMS: atom_id res chain seq x y z
N MET A 1 9.55 -12.96 25.37
CA MET A 1 8.18 -12.47 25.08
C MET A 1 8.06 -12.43 23.56
N SER A 2 7.06 -13.10 23.00
CA SER A 2 6.78 -12.96 21.56
C SER A 2 6.41 -11.50 21.28
N PRO A 3 6.93 -10.87 20.22
CA PRO A 3 6.57 -9.50 19.88
C PRO A 3 5.06 -9.41 19.69
N SER A 4 4.46 -8.36 20.21
CA SER A 4 3.03 -8.09 20.02
C SER A 4 2.73 -8.04 18.52
N PRO A 5 1.64 -8.67 18.03
CA PRO A 5 1.30 -8.59 16.63
C PRO A 5 0.99 -7.15 16.26
N PHE A 6 1.54 -6.71 15.11
CA PHE A 6 1.29 -5.38 14.57
C PHE A 6 -0.05 -5.31 13.84
N ILE A 7 -0.36 -6.38 13.08
CA ILE A 7 -1.67 -6.59 12.45
C ILE A 7 -2.19 -7.93 12.93
N GLU A 8 -3.44 -7.98 13.39
CA GLU A 8 -4.07 -9.24 13.81
C GLU A 8 -5.53 -9.29 13.33
N MET A 9 -5.95 -10.44 12.83
CA MET A 9 -7.35 -10.74 12.53
C MET A 9 -7.82 -11.88 13.41
N LYS A 10 -8.99 -11.68 14.04
CA LYS A 10 -9.64 -12.66 14.93
C LYS A 10 -11.03 -12.95 14.44
N ASP A 11 -11.28 -14.19 14.00
CA ASP A 11 -12.57 -14.73 13.56
C ASP A 11 -13.29 -13.84 12.52
N VAL A 12 -12.50 -13.18 11.65
CA VAL A 12 -13.01 -12.20 10.70
C VAL A 12 -13.82 -12.89 9.62
N ALA A 13 -15.07 -12.44 9.44
CA ALA A 13 -15.91 -12.79 8.31
C ALA A 13 -16.40 -11.53 7.58
N PHE A 14 -16.54 -11.66 6.25
CA PHE A 14 -17.03 -10.59 5.40
C PHE A 14 -17.76 -11.13 4.17
N ALA A 15 -18.87 -10.47 3.79
CA ALA A 15 -19.61 -10.74 2.57
C ALA A 15 -20.00 -9.45 1.86
N TYR A 16 -20.14 -9.48 0.53
CA TYR A 16 -20.80 -8.45 -0.25
C TYR A 16 -22.25 -8.91 -0.52
N GLY A 17 -23.22 -8.28 0.17
CA GLY A 17 -24.59 -8.76 0.19
C GLY A 17 -24.64 -10.20 0.72
N ASP A 18 -25.27 -11.10 -0.02
CA ASP A 18 -25.38 -12.53 0.33
C ASP A 18 -24.17 -13.37 -0.10
N ARG A 19 -23.18 -12.76 -0.78
CA ARG A 19 -21.99 -13.49 -1.26
C ARG A 19 -20.87 -13.45 -0.21
N PRO A 20 -20.61 -14.56 0.49
CA PRO A 20 -19.51 -14.64 1.44
C PRO A 20 -18.16 -14.62 0.72
N ILE A 21 -17.23 -13.79 1.20
CA ILE A 21 -15.88 -13.64 0.65
C ILE A 21 -14.84 -14.18 1.62
N LEU A 22 -14.93 -13.79 2.89
CA LEU A 22 -14.03 -14.23 3.94
C LEU A 22 -14.82 -14.93 5.02
N LYS A 23 -14.31 -16.05 5.53
CA LYS A 23 -14.95 -16.85 6.59
C LYS A 23 -13.90 -17.24 7.61
N ASN A 24 -14.11 -16.85 8.85
CA ASN A 24 -13.29 -17.23 10.01
C ASN A 24 -11.79 -17.05 9.76
N ILE A 25 -11.38 -15.87 9.28
CA ILE A 25 -9.99 -15.55 9.01
C ILE A 25 -9.29 -15.23 10.32
N ASN A 26 -8.22 -15.95 10.60
CA ASN A 26 -7.39 -15.80 11.78
C ASN A 26 -5.92 -15.78 11.38
N PHE A 27 -5.21 -14.69 11.64
CA PHE A 27 -3.75 -14.60 11.51
C PHE A 27 -3.21 -13.41 12.29
N SER A 28 -1.90 -13.40 12.49
CA SER A 28 -1.17 -12.27 13.07
C SER A 28 0.13 -12.02 12.30
N ILE A 29 0.48 -10.74 12.14
CA ILE A 29 1.72 -10.30 11.50
C ILE A 29 2.47 -9.44 12.53
N PRO A 30 3.62 -9.90 13.03
CA PRO A 30 4.49 -9.07 13.88
C PRO A 30 5.08 -7.89 13.10
N GLN A 31 5.48 -6.84 13.82
CA GLN A 31 6.18 -5.71 13.21
C GLN A 31 7.49 -6.17 12.53
N GLY A 32 7.79 -5.58 11.37
CA GLY A 32 8.99 -5.89 10.61
C GLY A 32 8.94 -7.21 9.83
N ASN A 33 7.81 -7.92 9.84
CA ASN A 33 7.65 -9.17 9.12
C ASN A 33 6.95 -8.98 7.77
N PHE A 34 7.29 -9.87 6.83
CA PHE A 34 6.58 -10.02 5.57
C PHE A 34 5.51 -11.11 5.69
N ALA A 35 4.35 -10.85 5.08
CA ALA A 35 3.31 -11.84 4.93
C ALA A 35 2.81 -11.88 3.48
N ALA A 36 2.73 -13.07 2.90
CA ALA A 36 2.18 -13.28 1.57
C ALA A 36 0.81 -13.96 1.66
N VAL A 37 -0.22 -13.30 1.10
CA VAL A 37 -1.55 -13.89 0.97
C VAL A 37 -1.68 -14.45 -0.44
N MET A 38 -1.72 -15.77 -0.54
CA MET A 38 -1.84 -16.48 -1.81
C MET A 38 -3.28 -16.96 -2.03
N GLY A 39 -3.72 -16.97 -3.27
CA GLY A 39 -5.05 -17.43 -3.67
C GLY A 39 -5.40 -17.01 -5.08
N GLY A 40 -6.32 -17.73 -5.70
CA GLY A 40 -6.81 -17.42 -7.04
C GLY A 40 -7.53 -16.08 -7.14
N SER A 41 -7.92 -15.69 -8.36
CA SER A 41 -8.74 -14.49 -8.57
C SER A 41 -10.08 -14.64 -7.83
N GLY A 42 -10.53 -13.59 -7.17
CA GLY A 42 -11.76 -13.58 -6.39
C GLY A 42 -11.69 -14.27 -5.01
N SER A 43 -10.51 -14.72 -4.56
CA SER A 43 -10.34 -15.35 -3.23
C SER A 43 -10.44 -14.39 -2.04
N GLY A 44 -10.61 -13.09 -2.29
CA GLY A 44 -10.78 -12.09 -1.22
C GLY A 44 -9.51 -11.32 -0.82
N LYS A 45 -8.38 -11.44 -1.55
CA LYS A 45 -7.12 -10.73 -1.24
C LYS A 45 -7.32 -9.22 -1.13
N THR A 46 -7.94 -8.60 -2.12
CA THR A 46 -8.25 -7.17 -2.11
C THR A 46 -9.25 -6.80 -1.00
N THR A 47 -10.19 -7.70 -0.68
CA THR A 47 -11.12 -7.50 0.45
C THR A 47 -10.36 -7.50 1.78
N LEU A 48 -9.39 -8.39 1.95
CA LEU A 48 -8.52 -8.43 3.11
C LEU A 48 -7.75 -7.12 3.28
N MET A 49 -7.16 -6.60 2.20
CA MET A 49 -6.47 -5.29 2.22
C MET A 49 -7.41 -4.15 2.61
N ARG A 50 -8.65 -4.15 2.09
CA ARG A 50 -9.66 -3.14 2.45
C ARG A 50 -10.06 -3.18 3.92
N LEU A 51 -10.09 -4.37 4.53
CA LEU A 51 -10.32 -4.52 5.96
C LEU A 51 -9.15 -3.96 6.78
N ILE A 52 -7.89 -4.28 6.40
CA ILE A 52 -6.68 -3.79 7.08
C ILE A 52 -6.57 -2.26 6.98
N THR A 53 -6.94 -1.66 5.84
CA THR A 53 -6.95 -0.20 5.66
C THR A 53 -8.16 0.49 6.30
N GLY A 54 -9.08 -0.26 6.88
CA GLY A 54 -10.32 0.27 7.45
C GLY A 54 -11.26 0.90 6.43
N GLN A 55 -11.12 0.57 5.12
CA GLN A 55 -12.06 1.03 4.08
C GLN A 55 -13.42 0.36 4.21
N ILE A 56 -13.45 -0.88 4.69
CA ILE A 56 -14.66 -1.64 4.99
C ILE A 56 -14.52 -2.22 6.39
N ARG A 57 -15.66 -2.54 7.01
CA ARG A 57 -15.72 -3.19 8.34
C ARG A 57 -16.09 -4.66 8.18
N PRO A 58 -15.54 -5.56 9.02
CA PRO A 58 -15.95 -6.95 9.02
C PRO A 58 -17.40 -7.07 9.49
N GLN A 59 -18.10 -8.13 9.07
CA GLN A 59 -19.45 -8.47 9.56
C GLN A 59 -19.37 -9.15 10.93
N SER A 60 -18.30 -9.89 11.19
CA SER A 60 -17.98 -10.46 12.50
C SER A 60 -16.47 -10.57 12.67
N GLY A 61 -16.03 -10.76 13.92
CA GLY A 61 -14.63 -10.79 14.29
C GLY A 61 -14.04 -9.40 14.44
N GLN A 62 -12.71 -9.33 14.57
CA GLN A 62 -11.97 -8.10 14.84
C GLN A 62 -10.74 -7.97 13.94
N VAL A 63 -10.48 -6.75 13.50
CA VAL A 63 -9.22 -6.35 12.84
C VAL A 63 -8.47 -5.44 13.78
N LEU A 64 -7.37 -5.93 14.32
CA LEU A 64 -6.59 -5.23 15.32
C LEU A 64 -5.30 -4.69 14.70
N ILE A 65 -5.00 -3.43 14.98
CA ILE A 65 -3.74 -2.77 14.67
C ILE A 65 -3.09 -2.37 15.99
N GLU A 66 -1.89 -2.88 16.24
CA GLU A 66 -1.18 -2.65 17.52
C GLU A 66 -2.07 -2.98 18.74
N GLY A 67 -2.88 -4.04 18.63
CA GLY A 67 -3.80 -4.49 19.67
C GLY A 67 -5.11 -3.71 19.79
N ARG A 68 -5.34 -2.66 18.98
CA ARG A 68 -6.56 -1.85 18.98
C ARG A 68 -7.48 -2.24 17.81
N ASP A 69 -8.75 -2.47 18.10
CA ASP A 69 -9.74 -2.82 17.09
C ASP A 69 -10.07 -1.60 16.19
N LEU A 70 -9.88 -1.75 14.88
CA LEU A 70 -10.21 -0.71 13.89
C LEU A 70 -11.69 -0.29 13.92
N ALA A 71 -12.59 -1.18 14.35
CA ALA A 71 -14.02 -0.85 14.48
C ALA A 71 -14.29 0.28 15.49
N GLY A 72 -13.39 0.45 16.47
CA GLY A 72 -13.46 1.50 17.48
C GLY A 72 -12.74 2.80 17.12
N PHE A 73 -12.10 2.88 15.96
CA PHE A 73 -11.39 4.10 15.56
C PHE A 73 -12.37 5.20 15.15
N SER A 74 -12.10 6.42 15.62
CA SER A 74 -12.72 7.64 15.09
C SER A 74 -12.29 7.91 13.64
N ALA A 75 -12.93 8.88 12.99
CA ALA A 75 -12.54 9.30 11.64
C ALA A 75 -11.08 9.79 11.59
N ASP A 76 -10.65 10.56 12.60
CA ASP A 76 -9.29 11.10 12.69
C ASP A 76 -8.27 9.97 12.93
N GLU A 77 -8.58 9.01 13.79
CA GLU A 77 -7.71 7.85 14.03
C GLU A 77 -7.59 6.96 12.78
N LEU A 78 -8.66 6.76 12.01
CA LEU A 78 -8.62 6.06 10.72
C LEU A 78 -7.79 6.83 9.69
N TYR A 79 -7.89 8.16 9.68
CA TYR A 79 -7.07 9.00 8.81
C TYR A 79 -5.58 8.85 9.14
N GLU A 80 -5.20 8.97 10.41
CA GLU A 80 -3.81 8.79 10.85
C GLU A 80 -3.31 7.36 10.60
N HIS A 81 -4.15 6.35 10.81
CA HIS A 81 -3.81 4.97 10.48
C HIS A 81 -3.46 4.83 8.98
N ARG A 82 -4.28 5.39 8.09
CA ARG A 82 -4.04 5.33 6.64
C ARG A 82 -2.80 6.10 6.19
N ARG A 83 -2.44 7.18 6.89
CA ARG A 83 -1.20 7.94 6.62
C ARG A 83 0.07 7.11 6.87
N ARG A 84 0.00 6.14 7.77
CA ARG A 84 1.09 5.20 8.06
C ARG A 84 1.19 4.06 7.06
N MET A 85 0.31 4.03 6.05
CA MET A 85 0.21 2.92 5.09
C MET A 85 0.57 3.36 3.68
N GLY A 86 1.34 2.52 3.01
CA GLY A 86 1.55 2.59 1.57
C GLY A 86 0.78 1.46 0.88
N VAL A 87 -0.03 1.79 -0.12
CA VAL A 87 -0.78 0.81 -0.89
C VAL A 87 -0.33 0.87 -2.35
N LEU A 88 0.27 -0.20 -2.84
CA LEU A 88 0.63 -0.36 -4.24
C LEU A 88 -0.42 -1.22 -4.94
N PHE A 89 -1.20 -0.59 -5.81
CA PHE A 89 -2.21 -1.26 -6.62
C PHE A 89 -1.60 -1.96 -7.85
N GLN A 90 -2.27 -3.00 -8.33
CA GLN A 90 -1.85 -3.86 -9.45
C GLN A 90 -1.38 -3.08 -10.70
N HIS A 91 -2.04 -1.98 -11.06
CA HIS A 91 -1.70 -1.16 -12.23
C HIS A 91 -0.98 0.16 -11.86
N GLY A 92 -0.45 0.28 -10.64
CA GLY A 92 0.23 1.48 -10.15
C GLY A 92 -0.69 2.68 -9.90
N ALA A 93 -1.81 2.81 -10.61
CA ALA A 93 -2.81 3.89 -10.47
C ALA A 93 -2.19 5.31 -10.43
N LEU A 94 -1.26 5.60 -11.34
CA LEU A 94 -0.70 6.95 -11.47
C LEU A 94 -1.76 7.94 -11.96
N PHE A 95 -1.69 9.17 -11.48
CA PHE A 95 -2.46 10.29 -12.02
C PHE A 95 -1.93 10.59 -13.43
N THR A 96 -2.77 10.43 -14.44
CA THR A 96 -2.38 10.52 -15.86
C THR A 96 -2.10 11.93 -16.33
N ASP A 97 -2.60 12.92 -15.63
CA ASP A 97 -2.50 14.36 -15.86
C ASP A 97 -1.39 15.03 -15.03
N LEU A 98 -0.66 14.27 -14.21
CA LEU A 98 0.47 14.74 -13.44
C LEU A 98 1.78 14.13 -13.94
N SER A 99 2.86 14.94 -13.90
CA SER A 99 4.22 14.45 -14.17
C SER A 99 4.63 13.34 -13.20
N VAL A 100 5.72 12.65 -13.50
CA VAL A 100 6.35 11.70 -12.56
C VAL A 100 6.68 12.38 -11.24
N PHE A 101 7.26 13.58 -11.31
CA PHE A 101 7.56 14.38 -10.13
C PHE A 101 6.30 14.65 -9.30
N ASP A 102 5.25 15.18 -9.92
CA ASP A 102 4.03 15.55 -9.22
C ASP A 102 3.27 14.35 -8.68
N ASN A 103 3.31 13.21 -9.37
CA ASN A 103 2.77 11.95 -8.84
C ASN A 103 3.40 11.57 -7.50
N ILE A 104 4.74 11.69 -7.37
CA ILE A 104 5.46 11.34 -6.14
C ILE A 104 5.34 12.45 -5.08
N ALA A 105 5.36 13.71 -5.50
CA ALA A 105 5.21 14.87 -4.62
C ALA A 105 3.81 14.98 -4.02
N PHE A 106 2.78 14.49 -4.71
CA PHE A 106 1.38 14.62 -4.33
C PHE A 106 1.10 14.24 -2.87
N PRO A 107 1.43 13.01 -2.39
CA PRO A 107 1.19 12.66 -0.99
C PRO A 107 1.99 13.52 -0.01
N MET A 108 3.16 14.01 -0.37
CA MET A 108 3.96 14.90 0.50
C MET A 108 3.28 16.26 0.65
N ARG A 109 2.79 16.85 -0.45
CA ARG A 109 2.07 18.13 -0.43
C ARG A 109 0.77 18.06 0.34
N GLU A 110 -0.01 16.99 0.12
CA GLU A 110 -1.32 16.82 0.76
C GLU A 110 -1.24 16.49 2.25
N LEU A 111 -0.22 15.72 2.66
CA LEU A 111 -0.18 15.11 3.98
C LEU A 111 0.91 15.70 4.89
N THR A 112 1.74 16.63 4.38
CA THR A 112 2.81 17.27 5.17
C THR A 112 2.81 18.78 4.97
N ARG A 113 3.62 19.47 5.80
CA ARG A 113 3.91 20.90 5.66
C ARG A 113 5.35 21.16 5.21
N LEU A 114 5.92 20.21 4.46
CA LEU A 114 7.30 20.33 3.98
C LEU A 114 7.42 21.46 2.94
N PRO A 115 8.49 22.26 2.98
CA PRO A 115 8.80 23.22 1.92
C PRO A 115 9.01 22.51 0.58
N GLU A 116 8.64 23.17 -0.53
CA GLU A 116 8.74 22.58 -1.87
C GLU A 116 10.18 22.16 -2.25
N ALA A 117 11.19 22.89 -1.76
CA ALA A 117 12.59 22.52 -1.96
C ALA A 117 12.92 21.15 -1.33
N VAL A 118 12.41 20.89 -0.13
CA VAL A 118 12.58 19.58 0.56
C VAL A 118 11.81 18.47 -0.16
N ILE A 119 10.58 18.77 -0.60
CA ILE A 119 9.78 17.83 -1.40
C ILE A 119 10.54 17.42 -2.66
N ARG A 120 11.15 18.40 -3.35
CA ARG A 120 11.96 18.13 -4.54
C ARG A 120 13.09 17.14 -4.27
N ASP A 121 13.85 17.35 -3.22
CA ASP A 121 14.98 16.49 -2.87
C ASP A 121 14.49 15.08 -2.49
N LEU A 122 13.40 14.99 -1.74
CA LEU A 122 12.78 13.72 -1.38
C LEU A 122 12.25 12.95 -2.60
N VAL A 123 11.60 13.63 -3.55
CA VAL A 123 11.13 13.00 -4.80
C VAL A 123 12.30 12.40 -5.57
N LEU A 124 13.39 13.13 -5.74
CA LEU A 124 14.59 12.64 -6.42
C LEU A 124 15.23 11.46 -5.68
N LEU A 125 15.24 11.51 -4.35
CA LEU A 125 15.69 10.39 -3.51
C LEU A 125 14.84 9.14 -3.72
N LYS A 126 13.49 9.27 -3.71
CA LYS A 126 12.57 8.15 -3.93
C LYS A 126 12.67 7.58 -5.35
N LEU A 127 12.83 8.44 -6.37
CA LEU A 127 13.09 7.99 -7.74
C LEU A 127 14.41 7.20 -7.83
N ASN A 128 15.47 7.70 -7.21
CA ASN A 128 16.75 7.00 -7.18
C ASN A 128 16.64 5.64 -6.46
N ALA A 129 15.89 5.55 -5.37
CA ALA A 129 15.67 4.31 -4.61
C ALA A 129 15.00 3.21 -5.45
N VAL A 130 14.16 3.58 -6.43
CA VAL A 130 13.54 2.63 -7.36
C VAL A 130 14.30 2.48 -8.68
N GLY A 131 15.55 2.98 -8.75
CA GLY A 131 16.41 2.85 -9.93
C GLY A 131 15.96 3.70 -11.13
N LEU A 132 15.32 4.84 -10.89
CA LEU A 132 14.92 5.81 -11.91
C LEU A 132 15.66 7.13 -11.71
N ARG A 133 16.20 7.69 -12.80
CA ARG A 133 16.86 9.00 -12.81
C ARG A 133 16.55 9.76 -14.09
N GLY A 134 16.38 11.08 -13.99
CA GLY A 134 16.15 11.95 -15.16
C GLY A 134 14.79 11.77 -15.81
N VAL A 135 13.81 11.22 -15.09
CA VAL A 135 12.45 10.95 -15.59
C VAL A 135 11.38 11.82 -14.93
N GLU A 136 11.80 12.70 -14.03
CA GLU A 136 10.91 13.50 -13.18
C GLU A 136 9.91 14.36 -13.97
N ASN A 137 10.30 14.81 -15.16
CA ASN A 137 9.49 15.69 -16.00
C ASN A 137 8.61 14.91 -17.00
N LEU A 138 8.76 13.58 -17.09
CA LEU A 138 7.97 12.76 -17.99
C LEU A 138 6.52 12.62 -17.49
N MET A 139 5.60 12.46 -18.44
CA MET A 139 4.22 12.09 -18.17
C MET A 139 4.08 10.56 -18.11
N PRO A 140 3.07 10.03 -17.38
CA PRO A 140 2.84 8.58 -17.31
C PRO A 140 2.70 7.90 -18.67
N SER A 141 2.17 8.60 -19.69
CA SER A 141 2.04 8.11 -21.05
C SER A 141 3.38 7.89 -21.78
N GLU A 142 4.46 8.52 -21.29
CA GLU A 142 5.80 8.40 -21.87
C GLU A 142 6.63 7.29 -21.20
N LEU A 143 6.07 6.63 -20.18
CA LEU A 143 6.75 5.60 -19.40
C LEU A 143 6.51 4.20 -19.99
N SER A 144 7.53 3.36 -19.93
CA SER A 144 7.31 1.91 -20.10
C SER A 144 6.52 1.35 -18.90
N GLY A 145 5.87 0.18 -19.07
CA GLY A 145 5.11 -0.45 -18.00
C GLY A 145 5.95 -0.72 -16.73
N GLY A 146 7.23 -1.09 -16.90
CA GLY A 146 8.15 -1.27 -15.79
C GLY A 146 8.52 0.04 -15.09
N MET A 147 8.74 1.12 -15.86
CA MET A 147 8.98 2.47 -15.29
C MET A 147 7.76 2.96 -14.53
N SER A 148 6.56 2.84 -15.12
CA SER A 148 5.31 3.25 -14.49
C SER A 148 5.08 2.59 -13.13
N ARG A 149 5.38 1.28 -13.02
CA ARG A 149 5.31 0.56 -11.74
C ARG A 149 6.32 1.06 -10.71
N ARG A 150 7.56 1.34 -11.14
CA ARG A 150 8.59 1.88 -10.26
C ARG A 150 8.27 3.29 -9.79
N VAL A 151 7.66 4.12 -10.64
CA VAL A 151 7.13 5.43 -10.23
C VAL A 151 5.99 5.28 -9.20
N ALA A 152 5.08 4.32 -9.42
CA ALA A 152 4.02 4.03 -8.47
C ALA A 152 4.57 3.54 -7.13
N LEU A 153 5.63 2.72 -7.14
CA LEU A 153 6.33 2.31 -5.92
C LEU A 153 6.97 3.51 -5.23
N ALA A 154 7.68 4.38 -5.97
CA ALA A 154 8.28 5.60 -5.42
C ALA A 154 7.23 6.49 -4.74
N ARG A 155 6.04 6.66 -5.36
CA ARG A 155 4.92 7.38 -4.76
C ARG A 155 4.40 6.68 -3.50
N THR A 156 4.32 5.37 -3.52
CA THR A 156 3.82 4.60 -2.37
C THR A 156 4.72 4.72 -1.15
N ILE A 157 6.05 4.77 -1.37
CA ILE A 157 7.04 4.95 -0.29
C ILE A 157 7.38 6.42 -0.02
N ALA A 158 6.65 7.37 -0.60
CA ALA A 158 6.97 8.80 -0.50
C ALA A 158 6.99 9.33 0.94
N LEU A 159 6.13 8.80 1.80
CA LEU A 159 5.98 9.17 3.21
C LEU A 159 6.65 8.20 4.20
N ASP A 160 7.51 7.29 3.73
CA ASP A 160 8.15 6.25 4.55
C ASP A 160 7.13 5.46 5.40
N PRO A 161 6.14 4.80 4.78
CA PRO A 161 5.06 4.14 5.49
C PRO A 161 5.57 2.98 6.36
N GLU A 162 4.92 2.77 7.51
CA GLU A 162 5.21 1.67 8.43
C GLU A 162 4.61 0.34 7.97
N ILE A 163 3.54 0.42 7.16
CA ILE A 163 2.84 -0.73 6.59
C ILE A 163 2.83 -0.59 5.08
N MET A 164 3.33 -1.61 4.39
CA MET A 164 3.26 -1.70 2.94
C MET A 164 2.30 -2.81 2.52
N LEU A 165 1.31 -2.46 1.72
CA LEU A 165 0.34 -3.39 1.14
C LEU A 165 0.54 -3.44 -0.37
N TYR A 166 0.69 -4.65 -0.92
CA TYR A 166 0.87 -4.89 -2.34
C TYR A 166 -0.28 -5.73 -2.87
N ASP A 167 -1.02 -5.19 -3.84
CA ASP A 167 -2.06 -5.95 -4.55
C ASP A 167 -1.49 -6.47 -5.87
N GLU A 168 -1.19 -7.77 -5.91
CA GLU A 168 -0.61 -8.47 -7.06
C GLU A 168 0.65 -7.79 -7.66
N PRO A 169 1.70 -7.53 -6.86
CA PRO A 169 2.85 -6.73 -7.29
C PRO A 169 3.63 -7.35 -8.45
N PHE A 170 3.50 -8.66 -8.67
CA PHE A 170 4.28 -9.41 -9.66
C PHE A 170 3.51 -9.69 -10.96
N THR A 171 2.23 -9.36 -11.06
CA THR A 171 1.42 -9.61 -12.25
C THR A 171 1.94 -8.83 -13.44
N GLY A 172 2.37 -9.54 -14.51
CA GLY A 172 2.89 -8.96 -15.76
C GLY A 172 4.31 -8.38 -15.66
N LEU A 173 5.09 -8.69 -14.62
CA LEU A 173 6.53 -8.45 -14.62
C LEU A 173 7.25 -9.59 -15.34
N ASP A 174 8.28 -9.23 -16.11
CA ASP A 174 9.23 -10.21 -16.60
C ASP A 174 10.12 -10.74 -15.46
N PRO A 175 10.73 -11.95 -15.62
CA PRO A 175 11.54 -12.57 -14.56
C PRO A 175 12.75 -11.73 -14.12
N ILE A 176 13.24 -10.82 -14.96
CA ILE A 176 14.41 -9.97 -14.66
C ILE A 176 14.00 -8.83 -13.73
N SER A 177 12.82 -8.25 -13.98
CA SER A 177 12.25 -7.20 -13.12
C SER A 177 11.88 -7.69 -11.72
N LEU A 178 11.60 -9.00 -11.57
CA LEU A 178 11.36 -9.63 -10.26
C LEU A 178 12.60 -9.60 -9.35
N GLY A 179 13.80 -9.77 -9.91
CA GLY A 179 15.05 -9.76 -9.15
C GLY A 179 15.38 -8.41 -8.51
N VAL A 180 14.93 -7.29 -9.10
CA VAL A 180 15.21 -5.93 -8.60
C VAL A 180 14.28 -5.54 -7.44
N ILE A 181 13.10 -6.15 -7.35
CA ILE A 181 12.11 -5.85 -6.30
C ILE A 181 12.29 -6.74 -5.08
N ALA A 182 12.97 -7.88 -5.24
CA ALA A 182 13.15 -8.89 -4.19
C ALA A 182 14.48 -8.75 -3.40
N THR A 183 15.32 -7.79 -3.76
CA THR A 183 16.58 -7.44 -3.06
C THR A 183 16.42 -6.13 -2.29
#